data_1f7180bf30ef91cebd5fcf59dca24720
#
_entry.id   1f7180bf30ef91cebd5fcf59dca24720
#
_cell.length_a   1.000
_cell.length_b   1.000
_cell.length_c   1.000
_cell.angle_alpha   90.00
_cell.angle_beta   90.00
_cell.angle_gamma   90.00
#
_symmetry.space_group_name_H-M   'P 1'
#
loop_
_entity.id
_entity.type
_entity.pdbx_description
1 polymer ?
#
loop_
_entity_poly.entity_id
_entity_poly.type
_entity_poly.pdbx_seq_one_letter_code
_entity_poly.pdbx_strand_id
1 'polypeptide(L)'
;MTLENWDETRITYVIKSGDKATDANDSIPLTIEGSGNYTGKATVKWKITPKEVTPTMEVASCTYTGDALEPTVTVKDDIGNIIDPKEYEIFYSNNTNVGTATVTVKDVEGGNYVLSEAGKTFEITRAAAPAAEAGSLTITNGLHKTYSLDLSTLLPKLTAPCDYGEIIYDKKVDTALGIGTFVTLVNGKTGELTLEANRSGTDEGQFGTITVTISTSNYQDITMTINVSAKNRLTPVLIGTPTLTPTELTYGESLSKIKITGTMKAGDTVVKGTFSWQQPGDTILDASTLGHDIGWKFTPEDGDTYTEATGTATVRVNKAQQYGKVSMAGYTYGQTPGTPTLTDRTGDLNAQVTYGYAVVDSG
;
A
#
# COMPACT_ATOMS: atom_id res chain seq x y z
N MET A 1 51.48 49.09 56.90
CA MET A 1 51.47 49.94 58.09
C MET A 1 50.35 49.44 58.98
N THR A 2 50.68 48.67 59.98
CA THR A 2 49.71 48.18 61.00
C THR A 2 49.24 49.36 61.81
N LEU A 3 47.95 49.62 61.80
CA LEU A 3 47.31 50.66 62.62
C LEU A 3 47.11 50.14 64.05
N GLU A 4 48.22 49.96 64.79
CA GLU A 4 48.16 49.71 66.20
C GLU A 4 48.04 51.05 66.96
N ASN A 5 46.98 51.23 67.76
CA ASN A 5 46.60 52.37 68.60
C ASN A 5 45.83 53.52 67.89
N TRP A 6 44.75 53.20 67.21
CA TRP A 6 43.81 54.21 66.74
C TRP A 6 42.63 54.28 67.72
N ASP A 7 42.39 55.49 68.27
CA ASP A 7 41.19 55.77 68.99
C ASP A 7 40.00 55.93 68.01
N GLU A 8 39.20 54.92 67.85
CA GLU A 8 38.11 54.83 66.89
C GLU A 8 37.13 56.01 67.01
N THR A 9 37.12 56.78 68.12
CA THR A 9 36.18 57.88 68.36
C THR A 9 36.63 59.21 67.72
N ARG A 10 37.82 59.30 67.14
CA ARG A 10 38.46 60.57 66.63
C ARG A 10 38.82 60.57 65.15
N ILE A 11 38.73 59.47 64.44
CA ILE A 11 39.10 59.40 63.01
C ILE A 11 37.92 59.53 62.18
N THR A 12 37.87 60.53 61.30
CA THR A 12 36.86 60.62 60.22
C THR A 12 37.49 60.16 58.91
N TYR A 13 36.82 59.27 58.21
CA TYR A 13 37.20 58.85 56.89
C TYR A 13 35.97 58.86 55.96
N VAL A 14 36.23 58.87 54.67
CA VAL A 14 35.20 58.79 53.61
C VAL A 14 35.49 57.57 52.73
N ILE A 15 34.55 56.74 52.55
CA ILE A 15 34.62 55.66 51.55
C ILE A 15 34.65 56.29 50.17
N LYS A 16 35.67 56.00 49.37
CA LYS A 16 35.83 56.51 48.02
C LYS A 16 35.35 55.53 46.95
N SER A 17 35.53 54.26 47.16
CA SER A 17 35.09 53.23 46.20
C SER A 17 35.07 51.82 46.83
N GLY A 18 34.34 50.96 46.33
CA GLY A 18 34.31 49.51 46.63
C GLY A 18 33.35 49.06 47.73
N ASP A 19 32.54 49.97 48.28
CA ASP A 19 31.53 49.69 49.32
C ASP A 19 30.17 49.15 48.74
N LYS A 20 30.03 49.20 47.43
CA LYS A 20 28.79 48.85 46.75
C LYS A 20 28.91 47.78 45.68
N ALA A 21 29.87 46.86 45.84
CA ALA A 21 29.97 45.72 44.97
C ALA A 21 28.81 44.75 45.25
N THR A 22 28.21 44.21 44.19
CA THR A 22 27.06 43.34 44.24
C THR A 22 27.35 41.95 43.67
N ASP A 23 28.41 41.86 42.86
CA ASP A 23 28.76 40.62 42.16
C ASP A 23 29.92 39.89 42.88
N ALA A 24 29.88 38.56 42.80
CA ALA A 24 30.92 37.70 43.36
C ALA A 24 32.29 38.05 42.75
N ASN A 25 33.25 38.30 43.62
CA ASN A 25 34.60 38.68 43.22
C ASN A 25 35.58 38.46 44.38
N ASP A 26 36.67 37.79 44.10
CA ASP A 26 37.69 37.46 45.10
C ASP A 26 38.55 38.64 45.52
N SER A 27 38.50 39.76 44.83
CA SER A 27 39.45 40.88 45.05
C SER A 27 38.78 42.23 44.79
N ILE A 28 37.84 42.63 45.64
CA ILE A 28 37.17 43.92 45.58
C ILE A 28 38.02 44.95 46.40
N PRO A 29 38.57 46.01 45.78
CA PRO A 29 39.32 47.02 46.51
C PRO A 29 38.38 47.99 47.21
N LEU A 30 38.45 48.10 48.54
CA LEU A 30 37.81 49.14 49.34
C LEU A 30 38.82 50.21 49.62
N THR A 31 38.65 51.44 49.16
CA THR A 31 39.52 52.56 49.38
C THR A 31 38.83 53.55 50.31
N ILE A 32 39.50 53.84 51.40
CA ILE A 32 39.10 54.86 52.34
C ILE A 32 40.12 56.02 52.29
N GLU A 33 39.69 57.23 52.51
CA GLU A 33 40.54 58.44 52.58
C GLU A 33 40.20 59.21 53.85
N GLY A 34 41.23 59.64 54.53
CA GLY A 34 41.09 60.47 55.69
C GLY A 34 40.36 61.75 55.34
N SER A 35 39.54 62.26 56.31
CA SER A 35 38.78 63.51 56.15
C SER A 35 38.88 64.40 57.38
N GLY A 36 38.54 65.70 57.29
CA GLY A 36 38.64 66.66 58.32
C GLY A 36 40.12 67.04 58.60
N ASN A 37 40.62 66.72 59.77
CA ASN A 37 42.02 67.03 60.21
C ASN A 37 43.05 65.95 59.80
N TYR A 38 42.63 64.92 59.06
CA TYR A 38 43.44 63.79 58.67
C TYR A 38 43.57 63.67 57.15
N THR A 39 44.69 63.22 56.68
CA THR A 39 45.03 62.96 55.31
C THR A 39 45.54 61.52 55.14
N GLY A 40 45.50 60.97 53.93
CA GLY A 40 46.07 59.65 53.59
C GLY A 40 44.99 58.75 53.03
N LYS A 41 45.43 57.70 52.31
CA LYS A 41 44.59 56.69 51.72
C LYS A 41 44.99 55.31 52.17
N ALA A 42 44.03 54.42 52.43
CA ALA A 42 44.25 53.02 52.67
C ALA A 42 43.30 52.20 51.75
N THR A 43 43.86 51.17 51.19
CA THR A 43 43.07 50.24 50.34
C THR A 43 43.23 48.85 50.91
N VAL A 44 42.09 48.20 51.17
CA VAL A 44 42.00 46.79 51.55
C VAL A 44 41.27 46.04 50.49
N LYS A 45 41.49 44.75 50.39
CA LYS A 45 40.77 43.88 49.51
C LYS A 45 39.81 43.05 50.35
N TRP A 46 38.61 42.93 49.87
CA TRP A 46 37.56 42.04 50.40
C TRP A 46 36.98 41.22 49.26
N LYS A 47 36.11 40.26 49.56
CA LYS A 47 35.53 39.37 48.58
C LYS A 47 34.05 39.18 48.83
N ILE A 48 33.34 38.92 47.76
CA ILE A 48 31.97 38.33 47.73
C ILE A 48 32.10 36.93 47.16
N THR A 49 31.81 35.90 47.95
CA THR A 49 31.83 34.52 47.51
C THR A 49 30.51 34.21 46.77
N PRO A 50 30.55 33.44 45.65
CA PRO A 50 29.35 32.97 45.03
C PRO A 50 28.44 32.22 46.00
N LYS A 51 27.12 32.30 45.79
CA LYS A 51 26.14 31.58 46.60
C LYS A 51 26.06 30.14 46.09
N GLU A 52 26.29 29.17 46.97
CA GLU A 52 26.04 27.74 46.66
C GLU A 52 24.53 27.49 46.68
N VAL A 53 24.00 26.85 45.62
CA VAL A 53 22.55 26.61 45.43
C VAL A 53 22.33 25.23 44.85
N THR A 54 21.33 24.50 45.39
CA THR A 54 20.74 23.36 44.73
C THR A 54 19.49 23.84 43.93
N PRO A 55 19.65 24.04 42.63
CA PRO A 55 18.59 24.68 41.86
C PRO A 55 17.39 23.74 41.66
N THR A 56 16.22 24.35 41.60
CA THR A 56 15.00 23.69 41.11
C THR A 56 14.64 24.23 39.74
N MET A 57 14.07 23.39 38.86
CA MET A 57 13.73 23.77 37.50
C MET A 57 12.25 23.52 37.17
N GLU A 58 11.68 24.44 36.44
CA GLU A 58 10.34 24.26 35.80
C GLU A 58 10.52 24.29 34.29
N VAL A 59 9.98 23.26 33.61
CA VAL A 59 10.02 23.09 32.17
C VAL A 59 8.69 22.49 31.72
N ALA A 60 8.12 22.98 30.64
CA ALA A 60 6.86 22.47 30.07
C ALA A 60 7.13 21.33 29.09
N SER A 61 6.14 20.45 28.93
CA SER A 61 6.13 19.46 27.84
C SER A 61 6.02 20.15 26.48
N CYS A 62 6.54 19.51 25.44
CA CYS A 62 6.50 19.97 24.06
C CYS A 62 5.76 18.97 23.18
N THR A 63 5.38 19.40 21.98
CA THR A 63 4.86 18.52 20.92
C THR A 63 5.95 18.34 19.87
N TYR A 64 6.08 17.13 19.34
CA TYR A 64 7.02 16.79 18.28
C TYR A 64 6.89 17.72 17.06
N THR A 65 8.04 18.20 16.56
CA THR A 65 8.13 19.07 15.38
C THR A 65 9.15 18.59 14.35
N GLY A 66 9.92 17.55 14.68
CA GLY A 66 11.06 17.08 13.88
C GLY A 66 12.38 17.78 14.24
N ASP A 67 12.33 18.99 14.76
CA ASP A 67 13.51 19.76 15.21
C ASP A 67 13.83 19.49 16.68
N ALA A 68 15.06 19.82 17.07
CA ALA A 68 15.43 19.83 18.48
C ALA A 68 14.62 20.86 19.26
N LEU A 69 13.98 20.45 20.36
CA LEU A 69 13.08 21.26 21.17
C LEU A 69 13.80 21.80 22.39
N GLU A 70 13.78 23.13 22.54
CA GLU A 70 14.45 23.85 23.62
C GLU A 70 13.40 24.70 24.37
N PRO A 71 12.53 24.08 25.18
CA PRO A 71 11.51 24.80 25.93
C PRO A 71 12.16 25.75 26.96
N THR A 72 11.48 26.84 27.23
CA THR A 72 11.94 27.79 28.28
C THR A 72 12.03 27.09 29.63
N VAL A 73 13.16 27.24 30.29
CA VAL A 73 13.42 26.71 31.63
C VAL A 73 13.46 27.87 32.64
N THR A 74 12.70 27.74 33.70
CA THR A 74 12.80 28.65 34.85
C THR A 74 13.60 27.97 35.93
N VAL A 75 14.74 28.55 36.28
CA VAL A 75 15.65 28.08 37.34
C VAL A 75 15.44 28.92 38.62
N LYS A 76 15.26 28.25 39.75
CA LYS A 76 15.01 28.87 41.02
C LYS A 76 16.04 28.38 42.05
N ASP A 77 16.37 29.26 42.97
CA ASP A 77 17.23 28.91 44.11
C ASP A 77 16.46 28.07 45.17
N ASP A 78 17.15 27.68 46.22
CA ASP A 78 16.65 26.85 47.33
C ASP A 78 15.52 27.49 48.14
N ILE A 79 15.29 28.81 48.02
CA ILE A 79 14.22 29.56 48.66
C ILE A 79 13.15 30.03 47.65
N GLY A 80 13.26 29.63 46.39
CA GLY A 80 12.24 29.85 45.33
C GLY A 80 12.42 31.15 44.53
N ASN A 81 13.51 31.91 44.71
CA ASN A 81 13.78 33.06 43.84
C ASN A 81 14.28 32.61 42.48
N ILE A 82 13.88 33.33 41.44
CA ILE A 82 14.33 33.08 40.07
C ILE A 82 15.78 33.53 39.95
N ILE A 83 16.66 32.65 39.48
CA ILE A 83 18.04 32.94 39.13
C ILE A 83 18.07 33.60 37.75
N ASP A 84 18.82 34.71 37.60
CA ASP A 84 18.97 35.40 36.32
C ASP A 84 19.56 34.44 35.27
N PRO A 85 18.99 34.33 34.07
CA PRO A 85 19.52 33.45 33.01
C PRO A 85 20.97 33.68 32.60
N LYS A 86 21.54 34.84 32.89
CA LYS A 86 22.99 35.11 32.66
C LYS A 86 23.94 34.35 33.62
N GLU A 87 23.41 33.80 34.72
CA GLU A 87 24.17 33.10 35.75
C GLU A 87 24.31 31.60 35.50
N TYR A 88 23.68 31.05 34.44
CA TYR A 88 23.71 29.64 34.10
C TYR A 88 23.63 29.37 32.60
N GLU A 89 24.14 28.24 32.20
CA GLU A 89 23.98 27.67 30.84
C GLU A 89 23.00 26.49 30.89
N ILE A 90 22.21 26.32 29.82
CA ILE A 90 21.20 25.26 29.67
C ILE A 90 21.67 24.28 28.60
N PHE A 91 21.58 22.98 28.89
CA PHE A 91 21.91 21.91 27.98
C PHE A 91 20.69 20.98 27.86
N TYR A 92 20.37 20.61 26.62
CA TYR A 92 19.28 19.67 26.32
C TYR A 92 19.85 18.36 25.77
N SER A 93 19.17 17.24 26.06
CA SER A 93 19.49 15.94 25.50
C SER A 93 18.23 15.13 25.25
N ASN A 94 18.24 14.25 24.22
CA ASN A 94 17.11 13.46 23.77
C ASN A 94 15.88 14.31 23.39
N ASN A 95 16.10 15.55 22.95
CA ASN A 95 15.08 16.58 22.81
C ASN A 95 14.52 16.72 21.38
N THR A 96 14.65 15.68 20.54
CA THR A 96 14.14 15.70 19.16
C THR A 96 12.95 14.76 18.97
N ASN A 97 13.04 13.51 19.44
CA ASN A 97 12.02 12.49 19.24
C ASN A 97 11.00 12.47 20.38
N VAL A 98 9.82 11.93 20.09
CA VAL A 98 8.78 11.65 21.10
C VAL A 98 9.33 10.78 22.22
N GLY A 99 9.02 11.15 23.46
CA GLY A 99 9.50 10.48 24.67
C GLY A 99 10.00 11.45 25.71
N THR A 100 10.85 10.94 26.61
CA THR A 100 11.39 11.73 27.72
C THR A 100 12.71 12.38 27.32
N ALA A 101 12.74 13.70 27.30
CA ALA A 101 13.92 14.54 27.13
C ALA A 101 14.45 15.02 28.49
N THR A 102 15.69 15.47 28.51
CA THR A 102 16.32 15.98 29.73
C THR A 102 16.93 17.37 29.49
N VAL A 103 16.74 18.26 30.43
CA VAL A 103 17.42 19.54 30.52
C VAL A 103 18.31 19.53 31.74
N THR A 104 19.55 20.04 31.60
CA THR A 104 20.51 20.24 32.69
C THR A 104 20.95 21.68 32.69
N VAL A 105 21.27 22.19 33.89
CA VAL A 105 21.83 23.55 34.06
C VAL A 105 23.19 23.46 34.71
N LYS A 106 24.07 24.37 34.31
CA LYS A 106 25.41 24.54 34.86
C LYS A 106 25.68 26.03 35.11
N ASP A 107 26.34 26.36 36.20
CA ASP A 107 26.74 27.72 36.50
C ASP A 107 27.73 28.28 35.47
N VAL A 108 27.66 29.57 35.25
CA VAL A 108 28.63 30.32 34.44
C VAL A 108 29.88 30.56 35.29
N GLU A 109 31.06 30.27 34.74
CA GLU A 109 32.34 30.52 35.41
C GLU A 109 32.49 32.00 35.83
N GLY A 110 32.77 32.24 37.10
CA GLY A 110 32.90 33.60 37.65
C GLY A 110 31.55 34.30 37.92
N GLY A 111 30.43 33.61 37.82
CA GLY A 111 29.12 34.11 38.18
C GLY A 111 28.84 34.23 39.67
N ASN A 112 27.66 34.72 40.04
CA ASN A 112 27.25 34.94 41.43
C ASN A 112 26.80 33.65 42.16
N TYR A 113 26.68 32.54 41.42
CA TYR A 113 26.20 31.28 41.93
C TYR A 113 27.16 30.14 41.62
N VAL A 114 27.21 29.16 42.50
CA VAL A 114 27.74 27.81 42.25
C VAL A 114 26.57 26.88 42.33
N LEU A 115 26.17 26.33 41.21
CA LEU A 115 25.01 25.45 41.11
C LEU A 115 25.46 23.99 41.26
N SER A 116 24.83 23.23 42.18
CA SER A 116 24.99 21.79 42.17
C SER A 116 24.36 21.23 40.87
N GLU A 117 24.92 20.14 40.36
CA GLU A 117 24.38 19.48 39.15
C GLU A 117 22.91 19.17 39.35
N ALA A 118 22.08 19.70 38.46
CA ALA A 118 20.64 19.48 38.48
C ALA A 118 20.11 19.20 37.06
N GLY A 119 19.27 18.18 36.98
CA GLY A 119 18.59 17.80 35.76
C GLY A 119 17.08 17.70 35.97
N LYS A 120 16.32 18.04 34.95
CA LYS A 120 14.88 17.91 34.90
C LYS A 120 14.48 17.26 33.61
N THR A 121 13.54 16.31 33.70
CA THR A 121 12.95 15.70 32.50
C THR A 121 11.69 16.45 32.06
N PHE A 122 11.42 16.44 30.76
CA PHE A 122 10.19 16.90 30.16
C PHE A 122 9.74 15.93 29.06
N GLU A 123 8.45 15.88 28.81
CA GLU A 123 7.89 14.98 27.80
C GLU A 123 7.77 15.68 26.45
N ILE A 124 8.16 14.97 25.38
CA ILE A 124 7.84 15.30 24.00
C ILE A 124 6.69 14.40 23.59
N THR A 125 5.52 15.00 23.37
CA THR A 125 4.31 14.28 23.02
C THR A 125 4.17 14.12 21.51
N ARG A 126 3.43 13.08 21.07
CA ARG A 126 3.14 12.85 19.65
C ARG A 126 2.40 14.04 19.04
N ALA A 127 2.79 14.42 17.83
CA ALA A 127 2.09 15.42 17.03
C ALA A 127 0.71 14.90 16.59
N ALA A 128 -0.16 15.83 16.19
CA ALA A 128 -1.46 15.46 15.63
C ALA A 128 -1.29 14.59 14.37
N ALA A 129 -2.16 13.58 14.21
CA ALA A 129 -2.14 12.71 13.05
C ALA A 129 -2.34 13.53 11.76
N PRO A 130 -1.47 13.39 10.75
CA PRO A 130 -1.75 13.97 9.44
C PRO A 130 -2.93 13.23 8.80
N ALA A 131 -3.72 13.95 7.98
CA ALA A 131 -4.84 13.36 7.28
C ALA A 131 -4.33 12.45 6.15
N ALA A 132 -4.62 11.14 6.24
CA ALA A 132 -4.33 10.19 5.17
C ALA A 132 -5.31 10.35 4.01
N GLU A 133 -4.84 10.09 2.79
CA GLU A 133 -5.70 9.99 1.63
C GLU A 133 -6.51 8.69 1.67
N ALA A 134 -7.73 8.74 1.12
CA ALA A 134 -8.54 7.53 0.97
C ALA A 134 -7.97 6.66 -0.16
N GLY A 135 -7.75 5.38 0.14
CA GLY A 135 -7.37 4.39 -0.86
C GLY A 135 -8.58 3.84 -1.63
N SER A 136 -8.30 3.14 -2.70
CA SER A 136 -9.32 2.41 -3.46
C SER A 136 -8.83 1.03 -3.86
N LEU A 137 -9.71 0.04 -3.80
CA LEU A 137 -9.47 -1.32 -4.25
C LEU A 137 -10.67 -1.79 -5.08
N THR A 138 -10.43 -2.26 -6.30
CA THR A 138 -11.50 -2.76 -7.16
C THR A 138 -11.37 -4.27 -7.35
N ILE A 139 -12.41 -5.00 -6.95
CA ILE A 139 -12.52 -6.45 -7.15
C ILE A 139 -13.33 -6.76 -8.41
N THR A 140 -13.22 -7.97 -8.92
CA THR A 140 -14.02 -8.46 -10.04
C THR A 140 -15.07 -9.44 -9.53
N ASN A 141 -16.35 -9.16 -9.84
CA ASN A 141 -17.47 -10.05 -9.50
C ASN A 141 -17.31 -11.43 -10.15
N GLY A 142 -17.70 -12.47 -9.42
CA GLY A 142 -17.64 -13.86 -9.90
C GLY A 142 -16.23 -14.45 -9.96
N LEU A 143 -15.23 -13.78 -9.38
CA LEU A 143 -13.88 -14.34 -9.21
C LEU A 143 -13.58 -14.54 -7.73
N HIS A 144 -12.94 -15.67 -7.43
CA HIS A 144 -12.27 -15.90 -6.15
C HIS A 144 -10.78 -15.56 -6.33
N LYS A 145 -10.40 -14.38 -5.86
CA LYS A 145 -9.05 -13.83 -6.08
C LYS A 145 -8.59 -12.97 -4.93
N THR A 146 -7.28 -12.92 -4.73
CA THR A 146 -6.63 -11.99 -3.80
C THR A 146 -6.22 -10.72 -4.53
N TYR A 147 -6.58 -9.59 -3.95
CA TYR A 147 -6.23 -8.25 -4.38
C TYR A 147 -5.32 -7.62 -3.34
N SER A 148 -4.38 -6.76 -3.73
CA SER A 148 -3.47 -6.11 -2.80
C SER A 148 -3.40 -4.61 -3.03
N LEU A 149 -3.04 -3.87 -1.97
CA LEU A 149 -2.83 -2.43 -1.97
C LEU A 149 -1.70 -2.11 -0.98
N ASP A 150 -0.73 -1.34 -1.42
CA ASP A 150 0.35 -0.83 -0.56
C ASP A 150 -0.11 0.43 0.17
N LEU A 151 -0.39 0.30 1.47
CA LEU A 151 -0.85 1.40 2.32
C LEU A 151 0.24 2.45 2.55
N SER A 152 1.51 2.11 2.39
CA SER A 152 2.61 3.06 2.56
C SER A 152 2.55 4.20 1.55
N THR A 153 2.01 3.93 0.37
CA THR A 153 1.85 4.91 -0.71
C THR A 153 0.76 5.95 -0.44
N LEU A 154 -0.14 5.67 0.51
CA LEU A 154 -1.26 6.52 0.91
C LEU A 154 -0.95 7.37 2.14
N LEU A 155 0.19 7.12 2.80
CA LEU A 155 0.62 7.97 3.90
C LEU A 155 1.04 9.35 3.37
N PRO A 156 0.60 10.44 4.03
CA PRO A 156 1.01 11.78 3.66
C PRO A 156 2.53 11.94 3.67
N LYS A 157 3.07 12.63 2.69
CA LYS A 157 4.50 12.97 2.68
C LYS A 157 4.75 14.06 3.71
N LEU A 158 5.64 13.78 4.64
CA LEU A 158 6.08 14.76 5.62
C LEU A 158 7.18 15.63 5.02
N THR A 159 7.26 16.89 5.51
CA THR A 159 8.35 17.80 5.18
C THR A 159 9.49 17.59 6.18
N ALA A 160 10.71 17.41 5.68
CA ALA A 160 11.87 17.31 6.54
C ALA A 160 12.00 18.54 7.47
N PRO A 161 12.44 18.39 8.72
CA PRO A 161 13.01 17.19 9.32
C PRO A 161 12.01 16.20 9.94
N CYS A 162 10.70 16.41 9.77
CA CYS A 162 9.68 15.52 10.32
C CYS A 162 9.72 14.13 9.68
N ASP A 163 9.54 13.08 10.48
CA ASP A 163 9.36 11.69 10.09
C ASP A 163 8.33 10.99 10.99
N TYR A 164 7.83 9.83 10.56
CA TYR A 164 6.85 9.06 11.34
C TYR A 164 7.48 8.28 12.50
N GLY A 165 8.81 8.11 12.50
CA GLY A 165 9.48 7.13 13.34
C GLY A 165 9.10 5.70 12.95
N GLU A 166 8.94 4.80 13.93
CA GLU A 166 8.45 3.44 13.66
C GLU A 166 6.98 3.48 13.26
N ILE A 167 6.62 2.71 12.22
CA ILE A 167 5.25 2.60 11.70
C ILE A 167 4.77 1.16 11.88
N ILE A 168 3.56 0.99 12.43
CA ILE A 168 2.86 -0.30 12.58
C ILE A 168 1.49 -0.18 11.90
N TYR A 169 1.28 -0.93 10.81
CA TYR A 169 0.10 -0.82 9.95
C TYR A 169 -1.11 -1.63 10.42
N ASP A 170 -0.92 -2.69 11.18
CA ASP A 170 -1.98 -3.63 11.58
C ASP A 170 -2.50 -3.43 13.00
N LYS A 171 -2.37 -2.22 13.53
CA LYS A 171 -2.85 -1.93 14.88
C LYS A 171 -4.33 -2.22 15.05
N LYS A 172 -5.13 -1.84 14.06
CA LYS A 172 -6.56 -2.11 14.00
C LYS A 172 -7.06 -2.11 12.56
N VAL A 173 -7.75 -3.17 12.16
CA VAL A 173 -8.39 -3.30 10.85
C VAL A 173 -9.87 -3.62 11.05
N ASP A 174 -10.73 -2.73 10.58
CA ASP A 174 -12.19 -2.92 10.57
C ASP A 174 -12.65 -3.06 9.11
N THR A 175 -13.41 -4.11 8.83
CA THR A 175 -13.91 -4.38 7.48
C THR A 175 -15.43 -4.32 7.47
N ALA A 176 -15.98 -3.43 6.64
CA ALA A 176 -17.41 -3.29 6.41
C ALA A 176 -17.70 -3.53 4.92
N LEU A 177 -17.74 -4.80 4.52
CA LEU A 177 -18.03 -5.23 3.15
C LEU A 177 -19.43 -5.87 3.12
N GLY A 178 -20.07 -5.77 1.95
CA GLY A 178 -21.41 -6.31 1.72
C GLY A 178 -21.44 -7.83 1.56
N ILE A 179 -22.35 -8.35 0.75
CA ILE A 179 -22.54 -9.79 0.54
C ILE A 179 -21.35 -10.38 -0.21
N GLY A 180 -20.77 -11.48 0.34
CA GLY A 180 -19.62 -12.19 -0.22
C GLY A 180 -18.80 -12.85 0.87
N THR A 181 -17.77 -13.60 0.48
CA THR A 181 -16.75 -14.12 1.39
C THR A 181 -15.49 -13.27 1.23
N PHE A 182 -15.04 -12.68 2.33
CA PHE A 182 -13.90 -11.78 2.34
C PHE A 182 -12.94 -12.12 3.47
N VAL A 183 -11.64 -12.15 3.18
CA VAL A 183 -10.56 -12.24 4.17
C VAL A 183 -9.63 -11.06 3.97
N THR A 184 -9.53 -10.21 4.99
CA THR A 184 -8.69 -9.01 4.97
C THR A 184 -7.50 -9.21 5.90
N LEU A 185 -6.29 -9.03 5.38
CA LEU A 185 -5.05 -9.09 6.13
C LEU A 185 -4.20 -7.86 5.83
N VAL A 186 -3.45 -7.40 6.84
CA VAL A 186 -2.47 -6.32 6.69
C VAL A 186 -1.12 -6.80 7.20
N ASN A 187 -0.08 -6.62 6.40
CA ASN A 187 1.29 -6.85 6.85
C ASN A 187 1.76 -5.67 7.70
N GLY A 188 1.96 -5.89 8.99
CA GLY A 188 2.28 -4.85 9.98
C GLY A 188 3.59 -4.11 9.72
N LYS A 189 4.53 -4.71 8.99
CA LYS A 189 5.84 -4.11 8.69
C LYS A 189 5.88 -3.42 7.33
N THR A 190 5.29 -4.03 6.31
CA THR A 190 5.36 -3.52 4.93
C THR A 190 4.19 -2.61 4.57
N GLY A 191 3.08 -2.70 5.30
CA GLY A 191 1.85 -1.97 4.97
C GLY A 191 1.09 -2.56 3.78
N GLU A 192 1.39 -3.80 3.37
CA GLU A 192 0.62 -4.47 2.34
C GLU A 192 -0.73 -4.92 2.89
N LEU A 193 -1.81 -4.33 2.38
CA LEU A 193 -3.18 -4.79 2.59
C LEU A 193 -3.51 -5.84 1.53
N THR A 194 -3.99 -7.01 1.95
CA THR A 194 -4.53 -8.03 1.04
C THR A 194 -6.00 -8.26 1.33
N LEU A 195 -6.79 -8.41 0.26
CA LEU A 195 -8.19 -8.76 0.30
C LEU A 195 -8.43 -9.99 -0.56
N GLU A 196 -8.61 -11.15 0.05
CA GLU A 196 -9.14 -12.32 -0.64
C GLU A 196 -10.67 -12.16 -0.75
N ALA A 197 -11.18 -12.10 -1.97
CA ALA A 197 -12.58 -11.81 -2.23
C ALA A 197 -13.22 -12.86 -3.12
N ASN A 198 -14.43 -13.28 -2.75
CA ASN A 198 -15.34 -14.10 -3.56
C ASN A 198 -16.74 -13.50 -3.46
N ARG A 199 -17.11 -12.68 -4.45
CA ARG A 199 -18.40 -12.00 -4.52
C ARG A 199 -19.18 -12.47 -5.74
N SER A 200 -20.33 -13.09 -5.51
CA SER A 200 -21.22 -13.61 -6.56
C SER A 200 -22.23 -12.58 -7.10
N GLY A 201 -22.25 -11.35 -6.58
CA GLY A 201 -23.12 -10.28 -7.05
C GLY A 201 -22.75 -9.79 -8.45
N THR A 202 -23.68 -9.08 -9.09
CA THR A 202 -23.50 -8.44 -10.41
C THR A 202 -23.51 -6.93 -10.34
N ASP A 203 -23.79 -6.35 -9.16
CA ASP A 203 -23.79 -4.91 -8.98
C ASP A 203 -22.37 -4.36 -9.02
N GLU A 204 -22.19 -3.26 -9.74
CA GLU A 204 -20.95 -2.55 -9.87
C GLU A 204 -20.89 -1.31 -8.97
N GLY A 205 -19.68 -0.79 -8.75
CA GLY A 205 -19.42 0.38 -7.94
C GLY A 205 -19.01 0.05 -6.51
N GLN A 206 -18.97 1.08 -5.66
CA GLN A 206 -18.55 0.95 -4.27
C GLN A 206 -19.60 0.16 -3.47
N PHE A 207 -19.15 -0.85 -2.74
CA PHE A 207 -20.02 -1.69 -1.91
C PHE A 207 -19.55 -1.82 -0.46
N GLY A 208 -18.41 -1.26 -0.12
CA GLY A 208 -17.94 -1.29 1.25
C GLY A 208 -16.64 -0.53 1.47
N THR A 209 -16.13 -0.63 2.70
CA THR A 209 -14.90 0.01 3.13
C THR A 209 -14.07 -0.91 4.00
N ILE A 210 -12.75 -0.68 3.98
CA ILE A 210 -11.80 -1.24 4.93
C ILE A 210 -11.16 -0.05 5.63
N THR A 211 -11.19 -0.03 6.97
CA THR A 211 -10.57 1.02 7.78
C THR A 211 -9.35 0.43 8.49
N VAL A 212 -8.18 1.04 8.29
CA VAL A 212 -6.93 0.63 8.92
C VAL A 212 -6.46 1.74 9.86
N THR A 213 -6.19 1.40 11.11
CA THR A 213 -5.57 2.29 12.08
C THR A 213 -4.08 2.00 12.15
N ILE A 214 -3.27 2.99 11.80
CA ILE A 214 -1.81 2.91 11.72
C ILE A 214 -1.22 3.63 12.93
N SER A 215 -0.33 2.97 13.65
CA SER A 215 0.40 3.55 14.77
C SER A 215 1.76 4.05 14.31
N THR A 216 2.18 5.21 14.82
CA THR A 216 3.49 5.78 14.55
C THR A 216 4.15 6.24 15.85
N SER A 217 5.49 6.35 15.88
CA SER A 217 6.20 6.83 17.08
C SER A 217 5.97 8.31 17.31
N ASN A 218 5.98 9.14 16.25
CA ASN A 218 6.05 10.58 16.36
C ASN A 218 4.69 11.30 16.18
N TYR A 219 3.68 10.61 15.66
CA TYR A 219 2.34 11.15 15.44
C TYR A 219 1.28 10.30 16.13
N GLN A 220 0.15 10.91 16.45
CA GLN A 220 -1.03 10.18 16.90
C GLN A 220 -1.48 9.18 15.82
N ASP A 221 -2.28 8.18 16.20
CA ASP A 221 -2.72 7.12 15.31
C ASP A 221 -3.44 7.70 14.08
N ILE A 222 -3.05 7.23 12.90
CA ILE A 222 -3.60 7.63 11.61
C ILE A 222 -4.70 6.66 11.22
N THR A 223 -5.87 7.16 10.88
CA THR A 223 -6.97 6.35 10.35
C THR A 223 -7.00 6.49 8.83
N MET A 224 -6.91 5.35 8.13
CA MET A 224 -6.92 5.26 6.67
C MET A 224 -8.15 4.49 6.21
N THR A 225 -8.91 5.03 5.27
CA THR A 225 -10.10 4.38 4.71
C THR A 225 -9.83 3.93 3.28
N ILE A 226 -10.11 2.66 2.98
CA ILE A 226 -10.00 2.06 1.67
C ILE A 226 -11.42 1.79 1.14
N ASN A 227 -11.79 2.45 0.07
CA ASN A 227 -13.07 2.24 -0.61
C ASN A 227 -12.97 0.99 -1.49
N VAL A 228 -13.85 0.01 -1.25
CA VAL A 228 -13.87 -1.24 -2.02
C VAL A 228 -15.01 -1.20 -3.02
N SER A 229 -14.67 -1.32 -4.30
CA SER A 229 -15.60 -1.32 -5.43
C SER A 229 -15.57 -2.66 -6.15
N ALA A 230 -16.66 -2.98 -6.84
CA ALA A 230 -16.76 -4.14 -7.71
C ALA A 230 -16.97 -3.72 -9.16
N LYS A 231 -16.43 -4.53 -10.08
CA LYS A 231 -16.72 -4.47 -11.51
C LYS A 231 -17.08 -5.85 -12.04
N ASN A 232 -17.88 -5.91 -13.10
CA ASN A 232 -18.18 -7.14 -13.80
C ASN A 232 -17.11 -7.45 -14.85
N ARG A 233 -16.98 -8.74 -15.21
CA ARG A 233 -16.26 -9.12 -16.41
C ARG A 233 -17.11 -8.79 -17.64
N LEU A 234 -16.46 -8.41 -18.73
CA LEU A 234 -17.10 -8.11 -20.00
C LEU A 234 -17.25 -9.39 -20.82
N THR A 235 -18.40 -9.59 -21.45
CA THR A 235 -18.61 -10.71 -22.37
C THR A 235 -18.25 -10.29 -23.79
N PRO A 236 -17.21 -10.87 -24.41
CA PRO A 236 -16.84 -10.51 -25.76
C PRO A 236 -17.86 -11.05 -26.77
N VAL A 237 -18.06 -10.30 -27.86
CA VAL A 237 -18.98 -10.63 -28.96
C VAL A 237 -18.16 -10.89 -30.21
N LEU A 238 -18.56 -11.92 -30.98
CA LEU A 238 -17.97 -12.22 -32.28
C LEU A 238 -18.38 -11.15 -33.31
N ILE A 239 -17.39 -10.62 -34.02
CA ILE A 239 -17.58 -9.68 -35.10
C ILE A 239 -17.71 -10.45 -36.44
N GLY A 240 -18.90 -10.39 -37.03
CA GLY A 240 -19.19 -11.14 -38.23
C GLY A 240 -19.50 -12.63 -37.98
N THR A 241 -19.10 -13.50 -38.89
CA THR A 241 -19.23 -14.95 -38.80
C THR A 241 -17.88 -15.59 -38.50
N PRO A 242 -17.86 -16.75 -37.79
CA PRO A 242 -16.62 -17.47 -37.58
C PRO A 242 -16.07 -18.02 -38.90
N THR A 243 -14.76 -18.04 -39.04
CA THR A 243 -14.06 -18.63 -40.18
C THR A 243 -13.67 -20.07 -39.86
N LEU A 244 -14.06 -20.97 -40.75
CA LEU A 244 -13.77 -22.40 -40.68
C LEU A 244 -12.67 -22.77 -41.66
N THR A 245 -11.69 -23.57 -41.23
CA THR A 245 -10.57 -24.03 -42.06
C THR A 245 -10.27 -25.52 -41.76
N PRO A 246 -10.50 -26.44 -42.72
CA PRO A 246 -11.21 -26.27 -44.03
C PRO A 246 -12.65 -25.83 -43.84
N THR A 247 -13.28 -25.32 -44.88
CA THR A 247 -14.69 -24.85 -44.85
C THR A 247 -15.73 -25.97 -44.79
N GLU A 248 -15.33 -27.17 -45.16
CA GLU A 248 -16.21 -28.37 -45.25
C GLU A 248 -15.42 -29.61 -44.82
N LEU A 249 -16.13 -30.64 -44.37
CA LEU A 249 -15.64 -31.99 -44.15
C LEU A 249 -16.11 -32.94 -45.25
N THR A 250 -15.43 -34.07 -45.35
CA THR A 250 -15.93 -35.25 -46.06
C THR A 250 -16.41 -36.26 -45.03
N TYR A 251 -17.54 -36.92 -45.28
CA TYR A 251 -18.06 -37.94 -44.36
C TYR A 251 -16.97 -38.95 -43.96
N GLY A 252 -16.92 -39.22 -42.67
CA GLY A 252 -15.85 -40.04 -42.04
C GLY A 252 -14.69 -39.21 -41.45
N GLU A 253 -14.59 -37.93 -41.76
CA GLU A 253 -13.65 -37.02 -41.12
C GLU A 253 -14.23 -36.48 -39.82
N SER A 254 -13.35 -36.37 -38.80
CA SER A 254 -13.73 -35.86 -37.49
C SER A 254 -13.79 -34.33 -37.44
N LEU A 255 -14.62 -33.80 -36.53
CA LEU A 255 -14.80 -32.36 -36.31
C LEU A 255 -13.48 -31.64 -35.96
N SER A 256 -12.52 -32.35 -35.32
CA SER A 256 -11.20 -31.80 -34.98
C SER A 256 -10.39 -31.36 -36.20
N LYS A 257 -10.72 -31.83 -37.41
CA LYS A 257 -10.07 -31.39 -38.64
C LYS A 257 -10.39 -29.95 -39.00
N ILE A 258 -11.56 -29.42 -38.57
CA ILE A 258 -11.93 -28.01 -38.78
C ILE A 258 -11.40 -27.15 -37.65
N LYS A 259 -10.53 -26.23 -37.97
CA LYS A 259 -10.13 -25.13 -37.11
C LYS A 259 -11.15 -23.99 -37.23
N ILE A 260 -11.66 -23.51 -36.10
CA ILE A 260 -12.53 -22.33 -36.03
C ILE A 260 -11.71 -21.12 -35.55
N THR A 261 -11.93 -19.96 -36.21
CA THR A 261 -11.30 -18.69 -35.88
C THR A 261 -12.31 -17.56 -36.06
N GLY A 262 -12.01 -16.39 -35.43
CA GLY A 262 -12.86 -15.22 -35.56
C GLY A 262 -12.26 -14.05 -34.77
N THR A 263 -12.82 -12.86 -34.93
CA THR A 263 -12.44 -11.67 -34.17
C THR A 263 -13.48 -11.43 -33.08
N MET A 264 -13.04 -11.52 -31.83
CA MET A 264 -13.90 -11.21 -30.67
C MET A 264 -13.61 -9.80 -30.19
N LYS A 265 -14.66 -9.04 -29.84
CA LYS A 265 -14.55 -7.69 -29.26
C LYS A 265 -15.41 -7.52 -28.02
N ALA A 266 -14.93 -6.68 -27.08
CA ALA A 266 -15.73 -6.13 -26.01
C ALA A 266 -15.69 -4.59 -26.15
N GLY A 267 -16.80 -4.00 -26.57
CA GLY A 267 -16.82 -2.64 -27.08
C GLY A 267 -15.89 -2.52 -28.31
N ASP A 268 -14.97 -1.55 -28.28
CA ASP A 268 -14.01 -1.35 -29.37
C ASP A 268 -12.73 -2.19 -29.24
N THR A 269 -12.53 -2.86 -28.09
CA THR A 269 -11.31 -3.61 -27.78
C THR A 269 -11.38 -5.03 -28.36
N VAL A 270 -10.36 -5.40 -29.15
CA VAL A 270 -10.18 -6.79 -29.61
C VAL A 270 -9.73 -7.65 -28.45
N VAL A 271 -10.44 -8.75 -28.20
CA VAL A 271 -10.17 -9.70 -27.13
C VAL A 271 -9.40 -10.89 -27.70
N LYS A 272 -8.22 -11.14 -27.17
CA LYS A 272 -7.40 -12.32 -27.51
C LYS A 272 -7.91 -13.55 -26.78
N GLY A 273 -7.85 -14.71 -27.46
CA GLY A 273 -8.30 -15.97 -26.87
C GLY A 273 -8.33 -17.08 -27.89
N THR A 274 -8.90 -18.21 -27.49
CA THR A 274 -8.97 -19.43 -28.30
C THR A 274 -10.41 -19.88 -28.51
N PHE A 275 -10.68 -20.34 -29.73
CA PHE A 275 -11.94 -21.03 -30.06
C PHE A 275 -11.78 -22.54 -29.90
N SER A 276 -12.82 -23.19 -29.42
CA SER A 276 -12.96 -24.63 -29.36
C SER A 276 -14.37 -25.04 -29.69
N TRP A 277 -14.54 -26.26 -30.22
CA TRP A 277 -15.88 -26.85 -30.37
C TRP A 277 -16.41 -27.26 -28.99
N GLN A 278 -17.72 -27.14 -28.79
CA GLN A 278 -18.38 -27.65 -27.57
C GLN A 278 -18.61 -29.18 -27.64
N GLN A 279 -18.63 -29.73 -28.87
CA GLN A 279 -18.69 -31.17 -29.08
C GLN A 279 -17.27 -31.79 -29.06
N PRO A 280 -17.14 -33.08 -28.72
CA PRO A 280 -15.88 -33.79 -28.80
C PRO A 280 -15.26 -33.68 -30.19
N GLY A 281 -13.94 -33.50 -30.24
CA GLY A 281 -13.21 -33.33 -31.52
C GLY A 281 -13.24 -34.57 -32.42
N ASP A 282 -13.45 -35.76 -31.89
CA ASP A 282 -13.58 -37.04 -32.61
C ASP A 282 -15.00 -37.28 -33.18
N THR A 283 -15.94 -36.34 -32.97
CA THR A 283 -17.29 -36.43 -33.52
C THR A 283 -17.25 -36.49 -35.04
N ILE A 284 -17.91 -37.51 -35.62
CA ILE A 284 -18.15 -37.68 -37.07
C ILE A 284 -19.57 -37.26 -37.34
N LEU A 285 -19.74 -36.28 -38.25
CA LEU A 285 -21.04 -35.76 -38.65
C LEU A 285 -21.53 -36.44 -39.92
N ASP A 286 -22.82 -36.63 -40.04
CA ASP A 286 -23.43 -37.16 -41.27
C ASP A 286 -23.28 -36.18 -42.44
N ALA A 287 -23.27 -36.73 -43.66
CA ALA A 287 -23.23 -35.90 -44.87
C ALA A 287 -24.47 -35.02 -45.00
N SER A 288 -24.25 -33.69 -45.07
CA SER A 288 -25.32 -32.71 -45.18
C SER A 288 -24.86 -31.48 -45.96
N THR A 289 -25.53 -31.17 -47.05
CA THR A 289 -25.30 -29.95 -47.83
C THR A 289 -25.87 -28.70 -47.16
N LEU A 290 -26.85 -28.85 -46.29
CA LEU A 290 -27.37 -27.76 -45.47
C LEU A 290 -26.44 -27.42 -44.29
N GLY A 291 -25.63 -28.44 -43.88
CA GLY A 291 -24.72 -28.35 -42.77
C GLY A 291 -25.36 -28.71 -41.43
N HIS A 292 -24.51 -28.71 -40.40
CA HIS A 292 -24.86 -28.95 -38.99
C HIS A 292 -24.46 -27.73 -38.20
N ASP A 293 -25.36 -27.19 -37.40
CA ASP A 293 -25.06 -26.08 -36.49
C ASP A 293 -24.38 -26.64 -35.24
N ILE A 294 -23.08 -26.37 -35.14
CA ILE A 294 -22.21 -26.87 -34.06
C ILE A 294 -21.86 -25.73 -33.14
N GLY A 295 -22.05 -25.98 -31.84
CA GLY A 295 -21.68 -25.01 -30.80
C GLY A 295 -20.16 -24.82 -30.71
N TRP A 296 -19.76 -23.58 -30.58
CA TRP A 296 -18.39 -23.21 -30.26
C TRP A 296 -18.30 -22.44 -28.93
N LYS A 297 -17.15 -22.49 -28.29
CA LYS A 297 -16.77 -21.71 -27.10
C LYS A 297 -15.51 -20.92 -27.41
N PHE A 298 -15.52 -19.66 -27.02
CA PHE A 298 -14.34 -18.80 -26.98
C PHE A 298 -13.89 -18.61 -25.54
N THR A 299 -12.63 -18.94 -25.26
CA THR A 299 -11.98 -18.74 -23.96
C THR A 299 -10.97 -17.61 -24.10
N PRO A 300 -11.21 -16.43 -23.46
CA PRO A 300 -10.27 -15.32 -23.51
C PRO A 300 -8.97 -15.65 -22.78
N GLU A 301 -7.84 -15.06 -23.21
CA GLU A 301 -6.55 -15.13 -22.51
C GLU A 301 -6.61 -14.42 -21.15
N ASP A 302 -7.30 -13.27 -21.08
CA ASP A 302 -7.56 -12.52 -19.85
C ASP A 302 -8.94 -12.89 -19.28
N GLY A 303 -8.99 -13.95 -18.50
CA GLY A 303 -10.19 -14.39 -17.80
C GLY A 303 -10.59 -13.51 -16.61
N ASP A 304 -9.72 -12.60 -16.18
CA ASP A 304 -10.01 -11.64 -15.09
C ASP A 304 -10.89 -10.49 -15.59
N THR A 305 -10.70 -10.09 -16.84
CA THR A 305 -11.46 -8.98 -17.47
C THR A 305 -12.63 -9.47 -18.31
N TYR A 306 -12.51 -10.65 -18.93
CA TYR A 306 -13.51 -11.15 -19.87
C TYR A 306 -14.09 -12.49 -19.45
N THR A 307 -15.38 -12.70 -19.76
CA THR A 307 -16.02 -14.01 -19.62
C THR A 307 -15.83 -14.83 -20.89
N GLU A 308 -16.03 -16.15 -20.79
CA GLU A 308 -16.19 -17.00 -21.96
C GLU A 308 -17.40 -16.56 -22.79
N ALA A 309 -17.33 -16.78 -24.10
CA ALA A 309 -18.45 -16.56 -25.02
C ALA A 309 -18.73 -17.83 -25.80
N THR A 310 -19.96 -18.01 -26.19
CA THR A 310 -20.43 -19.17 -26.97
C THR A 310 -21.25 -18.72 -28.18
N GLY A 311 -21.32 -19.58 -29.16
CA GLY A 311 -22.17 -19.38 -30.34
C GLY A 311 -22.23 -20.65 -31.18
N THR A 312 -22.73 -20.55 -32.39
CA THR A 312 -22.84 -21.66 -33.34
C THR A 312 -22.15 -21.35 -34.66
N ALA A 313 -21.69 -22.39 -35.34
CA ALA A 313 -21.16 -22.31 -36.69
C ALA A 313 -21.70 -23.50 -37.51
N THR A 314 -22.07 -23.24 -38.74
CA THR A 314 -22.59 -24.28 -39.63
C THR A 314 -21.48 -25.01 -40.34
N VAL A 315 -21.32 -26.30 -40.02
CA VAL A 315 -20.31 -27.20 -40.62
C VAL A 315 -20.97 -28.02 -41.70
N ARG A 316 -20.52 -27.90 -42.94
CA ARG A 316 -20.96 -28.70 -44.06
C ARG A 316 -20.14 -29.97 -44.17
N VAL A 317 -20.80 -31.07 -44.58
CA VAL A 317 -20.16 -32.38 -44.74
C VAL A 317 -20.52 -32.96 -46.08
N ASN A 318 -19.56 -33.11 -46.95
CA ASN A 318 -19.70 -33.71 -48.26
C ASN A 318 -19.78 -35.23 -48.14
N LYS A 319 -20.49 -35.86 -49.08
CA LYS A 319 -20.51 -37.33 -49.16
C LYS A 319 -19.11 -37.86 -49.48
N ALA A 320 -18.69 -38.89 -48.79
CA ALA A 320 -17.48 -39.61 -49.15
C ALA A 320 -17.70 -40.43 -50.43
N GLN A 321 -16.70 -40.42 -51.29
CA GLN A 321 -16.75 -41.32 -52.48
C GLN A 321 -16.48 -42.74 -52.03
N GLN A 322 -17.35 -43.61 -52.49
CA GLN A 322 -17.19 -45.06 -52.36
C GLN A 322 -16.99 -45.69 -53.75
N TYR A 323 -16.12 -46.61 -53.83
CA TYR A 323 -15.83 -47.38 -55.00
C TYR A 323 -16.12 -48.87 -54.72
N GLY A 324 -16.50 -49.61 -55.79
CA GLY A 324 -16.68 -51.03 -55.69
C GLY A 324 -16.98 -51.61 -57.09
N LYS A 325 -16.83 -52.89 -57.23
CA LYS A 325 -17.20 -53.62 -58.47
C LYS A 325 -18.52 -54.30 -58.28
N VAL A 326 -19.47 -53.96 -59.18
CA VAL A 326 -20.76 -54.64 -59.22
C VAL A 326 -20.70 -55.76 -60.26
N SER A 327 -21.07 -56.92 -59.85
CA SER A 327 -21.26 -58.07 -60.77
C SER A 327 -22.67 -58.66 -60.62
N MET A 328 -23.19 -59.17 -61.67
CA MET A 328 -24.46 -59.86 -61.68
C MET A 328 -24.38 -61.04 -62.61
N ALA A 329 -24.93 -62.19 -62.21
CA ALA A 329 -24.99 -63.34 -63.07
C ALA A 329 -26.06 -63.11 -64.16
N GLY A 330 -25.74 -63.58 -65.35
CA GLY A 330 -26.76 -63.62 -66.45
C GLY A 330 -27.96 -64.48 -66.08
N TYR A 331 -29.11 -64.14 -66.61
CA TYR A 331 -30.34 -64.86 -66.40
C TYR A 331 -31.10 -65.13 -67.76
N THR A 332 -31.96 -66.14 -67.81
CA THR A 332 -32.72 -66.49 -69.00
C THR A 332 -34.00 -65.66 -69.03
N TYR A 333 -34.46 -65.34 -70.28
CA TYR A 333 -35.72 -64.67 -70.48
C TYR A 333 -36.89 -65.37 -69.76
N GLY A 334 -37.68 -64.59 -69.03
CA GLY A 334 -38.78 -65.10 -68.19
C GLY A 334 -38.41 -65.48 -66.77
N GLN A 335 -37.13 -65.48 -66.41
CA GLN A 335 -36.66 -65.65 -65.03
C GLN A 335 -36.53 -64.31 -64.30
N THR A 336 -36.56 -64.35 -62.95
CA THR A 336 -36.32 -63.18 -62.14
C THR A 336 -34.81 -62.95 -62.08
N PRO A 337 -34.34 -61.70 -62.30
CA PRO A 337 -32.92 -61.39 -62.16
C PRO A 337 -32.41 -61.71 -60.75
N GLY A 338 -31.19 -62.24 -60.69
CA GLY A 338 -30.49 -62.47 -59.41
C GLY A 338 -30.13 -61.17 -58.74
N THR A 339 -29.80 -61.22 -57.48
CA THR A 339 -29.29 -60.05 -56.71
C THR A 339 -27.89 -59.71 -57.19
N PRO A 340 -27.59 -58.45 -57.54
CA PRO A 340 -26.19 -58.02 -57.81
C PRO A 340 -25.29 -58.22 -56.61
N THR A 341 -24.00 -58.45 -56.86
CA THR A 341 -22.97 -58.56 -55.80
C THR A 341 -22.02 -57.43 -55.97
N LEU A 342 -21.75 -56.76 -54.86
CA LEU A 342 -20.78 -55.66 -54.78
C LEU A 342 -19.51 -56.19 -54.11
N THR A 343 -18.38 -56.10 -54.81
CA THR A 343 -17.05 -56.51 -54.32
C THR A 343 -16.06 -55.36 -54.39
N ASP A 344 -14.87 -55.51 -53.79
CA ASP A 344 -13.78 -54.51 -53.78
C ASP A 344 -14.25 -53.13 -53.29
N ARG A 345 -15.10 -53.10 -52.26
CA ARG A 345 -15.62 -51.84 -51.69
C ARG A 345 -14.49 -51.08 -51.01
N THR A 346 -14.47 -49.78 -51.19
CA THR A 346 -13.66 -48.83 -50.43
C THR A 346 -14.55 -47.85 -49.70
N GLY A 347 -14.12 -47.26 -48.60
CA GLY A 347 -14.90 -46.37 -47.78
C GLY A 347 -15.62 -47.09 -46.63
N ASP A 348 -16.80 -46.65 -46.24
CA ASP A 348 -17.60 -47.26 -45.15
C ASP A 348 -18.16 -48.63 -45.58
N LEU A 349 -17.54 -49.71 -45.12
CA LEU A 349 -17.94 -51.08 -45.43
C LEU A 349 -19.30 -51.50 -44.84
N ASN A 350 -19.81 -50.74 -43.85
CA ASN A 350 -21.11 -50.98 -43.19
C ASN A 350 -22.28 -50.21 -43.86
N ALA A 351 -21.98 -49.32 -44.83
CA ALA A 351 -23.04 -48.60 -45.52
C ALA A 351 -23.98 -49.56 -46.25
N GLN A 352 -25.30 -49.34 -46.10
CA GLN A 352 -26.31 -50.13 -46.82
C GLN A 352 -26.20 -49.86 -48.30
N VAL A 353 -26.28 -50.94 -49.09
CA VAL A 353 -26.24 -50.90 -50.54
C VAL A 353 -27.66 -51.16 -51.05
N THR A 354 -28.18 -50.25 -51.84
CA THR A 354 -29.44 -50.44 -52.60
C THR A 354 -29.10 -50.56 -54.07
N TYR A 355 -29.77 -51.48 -54.75
CA TYR A 355 -29.63 -51.69 -56.21
C TYR A 355 -30.83 -51.11 -56.94
N GLY A 356 -30.54 -50.33 -57.95
CA GLY A 356 -31.55 -49.89 -58.89
C GLY A 356 -31.29 -50.48 -60.28
N TYR A 357 -32.35 -50.77 -61.02
CA TYR A 357 -32.26 -51.25 -62.37
C TYR A 357 -32.78 -50.15 -63.30
N ALA A 358 -32.05 -49.82 -64.32
CA ALA A 358 -32.48 -48.94 -65.37
C ALA A 358 -32.50 -49.70 -66.69
N VAL A 359 -33.55 -49.57 -67.49
CA VAL A 359 -33.57 -50.08 -68.86
C VAL A 359 -32.63 -49.23 -69.68
N VAL A 360 -31.63 -49.83 -70.25
CA VAL A 360 -30.76 -49.18 -71.23
C VAL A 360 -31.33 -49.52 -72.57
N ASP A 361 -31.94 -48.57 -73.26
CA ASP A 361 -32.34 -48.74 -74.66
C ASP A 361 -31.11 -49.08 -75.49
N SER A 362 -31.00 -50.30 -75.96
CA SER A 362 -30.04 -50.69 -76.97
C SER A 362 -30.53 -50.14 -78.32
N GLY A 363 -29.99 -48.93 -78.66
CA GLY A 363 -30.17 -48.39 -79.99
C GLY A 363 -29.52 -49.28 -81.04
#